data_32a5470462befbd78d2e1a5aa7d4afdd
#
_entry.id   32a5470462befbd78d2e1a5aa7d4afdd
#
_cell.length_a   1.000
_cell.length_b   1.000
_cell.length_c   1.000
_cell.angle_alpha   90.00
_cell.angle_beta   90.00
_cell.angle_gamma   90.00
#
_symmetry.space_group_name_H-M   'P 1'
#
loop_
_entity.id
_entity.type
_entity.pdbx_description
1 polymer ?
#
loop_
_entity_poly.entity_id
_entity_poly.type
_entity_poly.pdbx_seq_one_letter_code
_entity_poly.pdbx_strand_id
1 'polypeptide(L)'
;TTGKENLKALSKAIMSYEKPDAVVAPEFKSYDDALAEITELAREQRLVFVIDEYPYLAKAKPAISAILQHLIDHQWSKGKLYVILCGSSMSFMENQVLGQESPLYGRRTGQFKIEPLDYKETAVFHTDLTYEDNALIYGITGGVPHYINKLGVKKDIDEALLTNLFDRSGYLYEEPANLLKQELREPAIYN
;
A
#
# COMPACT_ATOMS: atom_id res chain seq x y z
N THR A 1 -14.34 -3.44 -3.56
CA THR A 1 -14.53 -4.65 -2.71
C THR A 1 -15.53 -4.34 -1.60
N THR A 2 -16.40 -5.28 -1.28
CA THR A 2 -17.39 -5.17 -0.20
C THR A 2 -16.74 -5.57 1.14
N GLY A 3 -17.32 -5.13 2.26
CA GLY A 3 -16.85 -5.56 3.59
C GLY A 3 -16.86 -7.08 3.78
N LYS A 4 -17.77 -7.79 3.10
CA LYS A 4 -17.83 -9.26 3.13
C LYS A 4 -16.66 -9.90 2.36
N GLU A 5 -16.31 -9.37 1.20
CA GLU A 5 -15.15 -9.86 0.42
C GLU A 5 -13.83 -9.63 1.16
N ASN A 6 -13.69 -8.49 1.81
CA ASN A 6 -12.52 -8.20 2.62
C ASN A 6 -12.41 -9.15 3.83
N LEU A 7 -13.52 -9.46 4.51
CA LEU A 7 -13.53 -10.44 5.60
C LEU A 7 -13.16 -11.85 5.11
N LYS A 8 -13.64 -12.25 3.94
CA LYS A 8 -13.26 -13.52 3.32
C LYS A 8 -11.76 -13.56 2.99
N ALA A 9 -11.20 -12.49 2.45
CA ALA A 9 -9.78 -12.38 2.17
C ALA A 9 -8.94 -12.47 3.45
N LEU A 10 -9.36 -11.77 4.51
CA LEU A 10 -8.72 -11.82 5.83
C LEU A 10 -8.77 -13.24 6.41
N SER A 11 -9.95 -13.89 6.35
CA SER A 11 -10.12 -15.28 6.82
C SER A 11 -9.16 -16.22 6.12
N LYS A 12 -9.05 -16.08 4.77
CA LYS A 12 -8.12 -16.89 3.99
C LYS A 12 -6.66 -16.64 4.37
N ALA A 13 -6.27 -15.38 4.61
CA ALA A 13 -4.91 -15.03 4.99
C ALA A 13 -4.54 -15.64 6.36
N ILE A 14 -5.41 -15.55 7.35
CA ILE A 14 -5.21 -16.14 8.67
C ILE A 14 -5.06 -17.67 8.55
N MET A 15 -5.99 -18.32 7.87
CA MET A 15 -5.96 -19.77 7.70
C MET A 15 -4.75 -20.26 6.92
N SER A 16 -4.31 -19.52 5.89
CA SER A 16 -3.09 -19.87 5.15
C SER A 16 -1.83 -19.73 6.00
N TYR A 17 -1.83 -18.82 6.96
CA TYR A 17 -0.73 -18.65 7.90
C TYR A 17 -0.68 -19.80 8.92
N GLU A 18 -1.84 -20.17 9.49
CA GLU A 18 -1.92 -21.24 10.50
C GLU A 18 -1.75 -22.64 9.90
N LYS A 19 -2.34 -22.87 8.74
CA LYS A 19 -2.43 -24.18 8.06
C LYS A 19 -2.12 -24.01 6.58
N PRO A 20 -0.84 -23.90 6.18
CA PRO A 20 -0.45 -23.68 4.77
C PRO A 20 -0.97 -24.74 3.81
N ASP A 21 -1.16 -25.97 4.29
CA ASP A 21 -1.59 -27.14 3.49
C ASP A 21 -3.12 -27.33 3.45
N ALA A 22 -3.89 -26.44 4.11
CA ALA A 22 -5.35 -26.57 4.14
C ALA A 22 -5.98 -26.25 2.78
N VAL A 23 -6.71 -27.20 2.22
CA VAL A 23 -7.41 -27.02 0.92
C VAL A 23 -8.64 -26.11 1.04
N VAL A 24 -9.26 -26.07 2.21
CA VAL A 24 -10.45 -25.28 2.49
C VAL A 24 -10.18 -24.37 3.70
N ALA A 25 -10.39 -23.08 3.52
CA ALA A 25 -10.30 -22.09 4.59
C ALA A 25 -11.74 -21.75 5.06
N PRO A 26 -12.12 -22.05 6.31
CA PRO A 26 -13.37 -21.57 6.87
C PRO A 26 -13.34 -20.05 6.97
N GLU A 27 -14.52 -19.43 6.75
CA GLU A 27 -14.65 -17.97 6.85
C GLU A 27 -15.06 -17.59 8.27
N PHE A 28 -14.39 -16.57 8.84
CA PHE A 28 -14.83 -15.95 10.09
C PHE A 28 -16.18 -15.27 9.89
N LYS A 29 -17.01 -15.25 10.93
CA LYS A 29 -18.34 -14.64 10.87
C LYS A 29 -18.30 -13.13 10.97
N SER A 30 -17.28 -12.59 11.62
CA SER A 30 -17.10 -11.16 11.84
C SER A 30 -15.62 -10.75 11.83
N TYR A 31 -15.37 -9.45 11.69
CA TYR A 31 -14.01 -8.90 11.87
C TYR A 31 -13.51 -9.06 13.30
N ASP A 32 -14.42 -9.01 14.30
CA ASP A 32 -14.07 -9.21 15.69
C ASP A 32 -13.53 -10.63 15.91
N ASP A 33 -14.17 -11.66 15.33
CA ASP A 33 -13.70 -13.04 15.41
C ASP A 33 -12.33 -13.21 14.73
N ALA A 34 -12.16 -12.64 13.53
CA ALA A 34 -10.92 -12.73 12.78
C ALA A 34 -9.75 -12.03 13.50
N LEU A 35 -10.01 -10.86 14.07
CA LEU A 35 -9.00 -10.11 14.83
C LEU A 35 -8.70 -10.71 16.19
N ALA A 36 -9.67 -11.39 16.81
CA ALA A 36 -9.44 -12.20 18.02
C ALA A 36 -8.46 -13.35 17.72
N GLU A 37 -8.61 -14.03 16.59
CA GLU A 37 -7.67 -15.09 16.17
C GLU A 37 -6.25 -14.55 15.97
N ILE A 38 -6.10 -13.40 15.29
CA ILE A 38 -4.79 -12.72 15.15
C ILE A 38 -4.20 -12.41 16.55
N THR A 39 -5.03 -12.01 17.49
CA THR A 39 -4.60 -11.71 18.87
C THR A 39 -4.06 -12.95 19.56
N GLU A 40 -4.74 -14.10 19.42
CA GLU A 40 -4.28 -15.37 20.00
C GLU A 40 -2.96 -15.83 19.38
N LEU A 41 -2.85 -15.79 18.06
CA LEU A 41 -1.61 -16.11 17.35
C LEU A 41 -0.42 -15.26 17.81
N ALA A 42 -0.67 -13.97 18.08
CA ALA A 42 0.35 -13.05 18.54
C ALA A 42 0.77 -13.25 20.02
N ARG A 43 0.06 -14.05 20.79
CA ARG A 43 0.45 -14.39 22.19
C ARG A 43 1.67 -15.29 22.25
N GLU A 44 1.72 -16.26 21.35
CA GLU A 44 2.79 -17.27 21.35
C GLU A 44 4.07 -16.74 20.71
N GLN A 45 3.94 -16.02 19.60
CA GLN A 45 5.07 -15.54 18.79
C GLN A 45 4.89 -14.10 18.31
N ARG A 46 5.99 -13.48 17.88
CA ARG A 46 5.91 -12.17 17.24
C ARG A 46 5.25 -12.29 15.88
N LEU A 47 4.15 -11.57 15.71
CA LEU A 47 3.37 -11.56 14.46
C LEU A 47 3.38 -10.17 13.84
N VAL A 48 3.55 -10.10 12.53
CA VAL A 48 3.38 -8.86 11.73
C VAL A 48 2.07 -8.98 10.97
N PHE A 49 1.16 -8.06 11.28
CA PHE A 49 -0.15 -7.97 10.62
C PHE A 49 -0.20 -6.72 9.74
N VAL A 50 -0.28 -6.92 8.44
CA VAL A 50 -0.32 -5.83 7.45
C VAL A 50 -1.74 -5.70 6.89
N ILE A 51 -2.30 -4.51 6.96
CA ILE A 51 -3.54 -4.15 6.28
C ILE A 51 -3.16 -3.21 5.15
N ASP A 52 -3.01 -3.79 3.97
CA ASP A 52 -2.75 -3.02 2.76
C ASP A 52 -4.03 -2.37 2.25
N GLU A 53 -3.89 -1.19 1.66
CA GLU A 53 -5.01 -0.35 1.22
C GLU A 53 -6.09 -0.15 2.31
N TYR A 54 -5.65 0.14 3.53
CA TYR A 54 -6.53 0.41 4.67
C TYR A 54 -7.67 1.40 4.36
N PRO A 55 -7.49 2.45 3.55
CA PRO A 55 -8.57 3.34 3.15
C PRO A 55 -9.79 2.64 2.56
N TYR A 56 -9.60 1.62 1.73
CA TYR A 56 -10.71 0.87 1.16
C TYR A 56 -11.43 0.00 2.19
N LEU A 57 -10.68 -0.60 3.12
CA LEU A 57 -11.27 -1.36 4.22
C LEU A 57 -12.11 -0.45 5.12
N ALA A 58 -11.58 0.72 5.49
CA ALA A 58 -12.28 1.68 6.35
C ALA A 58 -13.54 2.25 5.69
N LYS A 59 -13.51 2.52 4.38
CA LYS A 59 -14.71 2.90 3.61
C LYS A 59 -15.76 1.78 3.58
N ALA A 60 -15.33 0.52 3.42
CA ALA A 60 -16.24 -0.64 3.36
C ALA A 60 -16.77 -1.06 4.74
N LYS A 61 -16.03 -0.79 5.82
CA LYS A 61 -16.37 -1.10 7.21
C LYS A 61 -15.99 0.09 8.10
N PRO A 62 -16.82 1.14 8.20
CA PRO A 62 -16.50 2.36 8.98
C PRO A 62 -16.14 2.10 10.44
N ALA A 63 -16.71 1.06 11.06
CA ALA A 63 -16.40 0.70 12.43
C ALA A 63 -15.00 0.08 12.65
N ILE A 64 -14.26 -0.22 11.57
CA ILE A 64 -12.98 -0.96 11.71
C ILE A 64 -11.94 -0.17 12.51
N SER A 65 -11.86 1.15 12.34
CA SER A 65 -10.94 2.00 13.10
C SER A 65 -11.21 1.95 14.60
N ALA A 66 -12.50 1.93 15.01
CA ALA A 66 -12.89 1.82 16.41
C ALA A 66 -12.60 0.41 16.97
N ILE A 67 -12.80 -0.64 16.19
CA ILE A 67 -12.44 -2.01 16.57
C ILE A 67 -10.93 -2.10 16.80
N LEU A 68 -10.12 -1.60 15.85
CA LEU A 68 -8.67 -1.59 16.00
C LEU A 68 -8.22 -0.75 17.20
N GLN A 69 -8.85 0.41 17.43
CA GLN A 69 -8.61 1.24 18.62
C GLN A 69 -8.78 0.42 19.89
N HIS A 70 -9.92 -0.26 20.04
CA HIS A 70 -10.22 -1.06 21.23
C HIS A 70 -9.19 -2.17 21.46
N LEU A 71 -8.81 -2.88 20.39
CA LEU A 71 -7.80 -3.94 20.46
C LEU A 71 -6.41 -3.40 20.82
N ILE A 72 -5.99 -2.28 20.24
CA ILE A 72 -4.71 -1.64 20.56
C ILE A 72 -4.67 -1.24 22.03
N ASP A 73 -5.71 -0.57 22.53
CA ASP A 73 -5.74 -0.05 23.88
C ASP A 73 -5.76 -1.17 24.95
N HIS A 74 -6.43 -2.27 24.68
CA HIS A 74 -6.68 -3.29 25.69
C HIS A 74 -5.83 -4.56 25.55
N GLN A 75 -5.35 -4.88 24.34
CA GLN A 75 -4.72 -6.18 24.08
C GLN A 75 -3.36 -6.07 23.39
N TRP A 76 -3.23 -5.22 22.34
CA TRP A 76 -2.08 -5.25 21.46
C TRP A 76 -0.89 -4.39 21.93
N SER A 77 -1.14 -3.31 22.67
CA SER A 77 -0.10 -2.36 23.10
C SER A 77 1.01 -2.97 23.95
N LYS A 78 0.72 -4.09 24.63
CA LYS A 78 1.68 -4.84 25.45
C LYS A 78 2.02 -6.22 24.89
N GLY A 79 1.50 -6.52 23.70
CA GLY A 79 1.63 -7.82 23.05
C GLY A 79 2.83 -7.91 22.11
N LYS A 80 2.89 -9.01 21.38
CA LYS A 80 3.93 -9.29 20.38
C LYS A 80 3.46 -8.97 18.95
N LEU A 81 2.28 -8.35 18.78
CA LEU A 81 1.71 -7.99 17.49
C LEU A 81 2.32 -6.67 17.00
N TYR A 82 2.79 -6.66 15.77
CA TYR A 82 3.20 -5.47 15.04
C TYR A 82 2.21 -5.21 13.91
N VAL A 83 1.50 -4.10 13.97
CA VAL A 83 0.45 -3.76 12.99
C VAL A 83 0.97 -2.70 12.05
N ILE A 84 0.79 -2.92 10.74
CA ILE A 84 1.12 -1.98 9.68
C ILE A 84 -0.16 -1.64 8.92
N LEU A 85 -0.52 -0.37 8.87
CA LEU A 85 -1.59 0.14 8.03
C LEU A 85 -0.95 0.89 6.87
N CYS A 86 -1.18 0.44 5.63
CA CYS A 86 -0.71 1.12 4.43
C CYS A 86 -1.89 1.61 3.60
N GLY A 87 -1.64 2.60 2.76
CA GLY A 87 -2.63 3.10 1.81
C GLY A 87 -2.04 4.17 0.92
N SER A 88 -2.46 4.18 -0.33
CA SER A 88 -2.04 5.15 -1.35
C SER A 88 -2.75 6.50 -1.25
N SER A 89 -3.93 6.56 -0.60
CA SER A 89 -4.68 7.81 -0.41
C SER A 89 -4.10 8.62 0.75
N MET A 90 -3.22 9.57 0.44
CA MET A 90 -2.56 10.43 1.43
C MET A 90 -3.55 11.21 2.28
N SER A 91 -4.54 11.86 1.64
CA SER A 91 -5.56 12.66 2.35
C SER A 91 -6.38 11.81 3.33
N PHE A 92 -6.70 10.56 2.95
CA PHE A 92 -7.38 9.64 3.86
C PHE A 92 -6.48 9.27 5.05
N MET A 93 -5.23 8.89 4.77
CA MET A 93 -4.30 8.50 5.84
C MET A 93 -4.05 9.66 6.82
N GLU A 94 -3.84 10.87 6.32
CA GLU A 94 -3.62 12.05 7.15
C GLU A 94 -4.85 12.44 7.97
N ASN A 95 -6.04 12.44 7.38
CA ASN A 95 -7.25 12.91 8.06
C ASN A 95 -7.94 11.81 8.87
N GLN A 96 -8.10 10.60 8.30
CA GLN A 96 -8.92 9.53 8.89
C GLN A 96 -8.13 8.55 9.74
N VAL A 97 -6.78 8.51 9.61
CA VAL A 97 -5.93 7.64 10.43
C VAL A 97 -5.10 8.45 11.42
N LEU A 98 -4.47 9.53 10.96
CA LEU A 98 -3.56 10.36 11.75
C LEU A 98 -4.23 11.59 12.37
N GLY A 99 -5.40 12.00 11.85
CA GLY A 99 -6.14 13.17 12.31
C GLY A 99 -6.65 13.04 13.75
N GLN A 100 -6.81 14.16 14.44
CA GLN A 100 -7.22 14.19 15.87
C GLN A 100 -8.59 13.55 16.13
N GLU A 101 -9.49 13.57 15.15
CA GLU A 101 -10.82 12.97 15.25
C GLU A 101 -10.81 11.44 14.98
N SER A 102 -9.67 10.90 14.52
CA SER A 102 -9.54 9.47 14.25
C SER A 102 -9.52 8.65 15.54
N PRO A 103 -10.23 7.50 15.59
CA PRO A 103 -10.06 6.53 16.68
C PRO A 103 -8.60 6.04 16.83
N LEU A 104 -7.78 6.12 15.79
CA LEU A 104 -6.39 5.66 15.80
C LEU A 104 -5.39 6.77 16.18
N TYR A 105 -5.87 8.01 16.39
CA TYR A 105 -5.01 9.13 16.79
C TYR A 105 -4.21 8.82 18.08
N GLY A 106 -2.92 9.14 18.04
CA GLY A 106 -2.00 8.95 19.19
C GLY A 106 -1.59 7.50 19.46
N ARG A 107 -2.06 6.51 18.66
CA ARG A 107 -1.76 5.08 18.86
C ARG A 107 -0.66 4.53 17.97
N ARG A 108 -0.20 5.34 17.02
CA ARG A 108 0.93 4.97 16.16
C ARG A 108 2.25 5.02 16.94
N THR A 109 3.14 4.09 16.65
CA THR A 109 4.52 4.05 17.16
C THR A 109 5.54 4.50 16.12
N GLY A 110 5.15 4.54 14.84
CA GLY A 110 5.95 5.02 13.71
C GLY A 110 5.07 5.44 12.55
N GLN A 111 5.63 6.27 11.68
CA GLN A 111 4.99 6.72 10.45
C GLN A 111 6.06 6.89 9.38
N PHE A 112 5.79 6.36 8.19
CA PHE A 112 6.67 6.47 7.04
C PHE A 112 5.84 6.99 5.86
N LYS A 113 6.34 8.02 5.21
CA LYS A 113 5.87 8.46 3.91
C LYS A 113 6.88 7.98 2.88
N ILE A 114 6.43 7.13 1.97
CA ILE A 114 7.28 6.63 0.90
C ILE A 114 7.24 7.66 -0.21
N GLU A 115 8.36 8.34 -0.40
CA GLU A 115 8.55 9.30 -1.48
C GLU A 115 9.13 8.61 -2.73
N PRO A 116 8.96 9.18 -3.93
CA PRO A 116 9.71 8.75 -5.10
C PRO A 116 11.22 8.80 -4.83
N LEU A 117 11.96 7.96 -5.54
CA LEU A 117 13.43 7.97 -5.49
C LEU A 117 13.97 9.32 -5.98
N ASP A 118 15.07 9.76 -5.40
CA ASP A 118 15.80 10.91 -5.91
C ASP A 118 16.60 10.55 -7.19
N TYR A 119 17.26 11.55 -7.80
CA TYR A 119 18.08 11.34 -8.99
C TYR A 119 19.18 10.29 -8.78
N LYS A 120 19.87 10.32 -7.63
CA LYS A 120 20.99 9.40 -7.36
C LYS A 120 20.50 7.97 -7.16
N GLU A 121 19.39 7.82 -6.46
CA GLU A 121 18.74 6.53 -6.23
C GLU A 121 18.18 5.97 -7.55
N THR A 122 17.60 6.81 -8.41
CA THR A 122 17.14 6.42 -9.75
C THR A 122 18.31 5.93 -10.61
N ALA A 123 19.45 6.61 -10.57
CA ALA A 123 20.63 6.23 -11.36
C ALA A 123 21.22 4.86 -10.99
N VAL A 124 20.90 4.32 -9.80
CA VAL A 124 21.31 2.96 -9.41
C VAL A 124 20.66 1.87 -10.27
N PHE A 125 19.50 2.17 -10.88
CA PHE A 125 18.84 1.23 -11.79
C PHE A 125 19.60 1.04 -13.11
N HIS A 126 20.41 2.04 -13.50
CA HIS A 126 21.09 2.09 -14.79
C HIS A 126 22.53 2.63 -14.63
N THR A 127 23.37 1.86 -13.98
CA THR A 127 24.76 2.25 -13.68
C THR A 127 25.65 2.38 -14.90
N ASP A 128 25.25 1.77 -16.02
CA ASP A 128 26.00 1.74 -17.27
C ASP A 128 25.67 2.90 -18.20
N LEU A 129 24.66 3.73 -17.85
CA LEU A 129 24.24 4.86 -18.64
C LEU A 129 24.98 6.15 -18.24
N THR A 130 24.96 7.13 -19.15
CA THR A 130 25.53 8.45 -18.90
C THR A 130 24.73 9.22 -17.82
N TYR A 131 25.30 10.30 -17.31
CA TYR A 131 24.59 11.19 -16.39
C TYR A 131 23.39 11.86 -17.06
N GLU A 132 23.51 12.21 -18.33
CA GLU A 132 22.48 12.83 -19.14
C GLU A 132 21.30 11.86 -19.34
N ASP A 133 21.58 10.60 -19.67
CA ASP A 133 20.55 9.57 -19.85
C ASP A 133 19.82 9.30 -18.54
N ASN A 134 20.55 9.20 -17.43
CA ASN A 134 19.97 9.03 -16.10
C ASN A 134 19.12 10.24 -15.68
N ALA A 135 19.52 11.46 -16.05
CA ALA A 135 18.72 12.66 -15.81
C ALA A 135 17.42 12.66 -16.62
N LEU A 136 17.49 12.18 -17.86
CA LEU A 136 16.31 12.05 -18.72
C LEU A 136 15.33 10.98 -18.16
N ILE A 137 15.84 9.82 -17.76
CA ILE A 137 15.03 8.77 -17.12
C ILE A 137 14.36 9.31 -15.85
N TYR A 138 15.09 10.01 -15.00
CA TYR A 138 14.55 10.62 -13.78
C TYR A 138 13.47 11.65 -14.10
N GLY A 139 13.71 12.53 -15.08
CA GLY A 139 12.75 13.56 -15.50
C GLY A 139 11.44 12.99 -16.04
N ILE A 140 11.50 11.85 -16.73
CA ILE A 140 10.33 11.17 -17.30
C ILE A 140 9.57 10.37 -16.25
N THR A 141 10.30 9.65 -15.40
CA THR A 141 9.70 8.69 -14.46
C THR A 141 9.36 9.29 -13.09
N GLY A 142 9.86 10.51 -12.81
CA GLY A 142 9.71 11.18 -11.52
C GLY A 142 10.30 10.38 -10.35
N GLY A 143 11.25 9.47 -10.62
CA GLY A 143 11.83 8.59 -9.61
C GLY A 143 10.92 7.46 -9.12
N VAL A 144 9.81 7.19 -9.81
CA VAL A 144 8.91 6.09 -9.45
C VAL A 144 9.47 4.76 -9.96
N PRO A 145 9.86 3.80 -9.07
CA PRO A 145 10.51 2.55 -9.48
C PRO A 145 9.73 1.74 -10.50
N HIS A 146 8.40 1.77 -10.39
CA HIS A 146 7.53 1.10 -11.36
C HIS A 146 7.71 1.68 -12.78
N TYR A 147 7.76 2.99 -12.92
CA TYR A 147 7.93 3.64 -14.22
C TYR A 147 9.34 3.48 -14.77
N ILE A 148 10.36 3.49 -13.91
CA ILE A 148 11.74 3.20 -14.30
C ILE A 148 11.82 1.80 -14.93
N ASN A 149 11.23 0.80 -14.26
CA ASN A 149 11.18 -0.57 -14.78
C ASN A 149 10.35 -0.69 -16.06
N LYS A 150 9.25 0.05 -16.18
CA LYS A 150 8.38 0.03 -17.39
C LYS A 150 8.99 0.76 -18.58
N LEU A 151 9.79 1.79 -18.34
CA LEU A 151 10.57 2.43 -19.39
C LEU A 151 11.56 1.43 -20.00
N GLY A 152 12.10 0.52 -19.18
CA GLY A 152 12.78 -0.69 -19.64
C GLY A 152 14.06 -0.43 -20.44
N VAL A 153 14.80 0.64 -20.10
CA VAL A 153 16.07 0.98 -20.80
C VAL A 153 17.07 -0.14 -20.58
N LYS A 154 17.56 -0.71 -21.67
CA LYS A 154 18.60 -1.76 -21.65
C LYS A 154 19.97 -1.24 -22.07
N LYS A 155 20.06 -0.62 -23.25
CA LYS A 155 21.29 -0.07 -23.82
C LYS A 155 21.06 1.24 -24.53
N ASP A 156 19.89 1.42 -25.12
CA ASP A 156 19.52 2.57 -25.94
C ASP A 156 18.27 3.21 -25.33
N ILE A 157 18.44 4.44 -24.88
CA ILE A 157 17.36 5.20 -24.26
C ILE A 157 16.34 5.66 -25.31
N ASP A 158 16.78 6.00 -26.52
CA ASP A 158 15.90 6.49 -27.59
C ASP A 158 14.95 5.36 -28.03
N GLU A 159 15.44 4.12 -28.17
CA GLU A 159 14.61 2.96 -28.47
C GLU A 159 13.58 2.72 -27.35
N ALA A 160 13.99 2.81 -26.10
CA ALA A 160 13.10 2.63 -24.96
C ALA A 160 12.01 3.71 -24.91
N LEU A 161 12.35 4.96 -25.17
CA LEU A 161 11.41 6.08 -25.23
C LEU A 161 10.41 5.91 -26.38
N LEU A 162 10.89 5.61 -27.57
CA LEU A 162 10.02 5.38 -28.72
C LEU A 162 9.02 4.26 -28.45
N THR A 163 9.48 3.15 -27.89
CA THR A 163 8.64 1.96 -27.69
C THR A 163 7.68 2.09 -26.50
N ASN A 164 8.12 2.65 -25.38
CA ASN A 164 7.34 2.58 -24.14
C ASN A 164 6.63 3.88 -23.77
N LEU A 165 7.09 5.03 -24.29
CA LEU A 165 6.51 6.34 -23.98
C LEU A 165 5.75 6.94 -25.17
N PHE A 166 6.27 6.83 -26.41
CA PHE A 166 5.69 7.50 -27.58
C PHE A 166 4.84 6.57 -28.44
N ASP A 167 5.07 5.25 -28.43
CA ASP A 167 4.19 4.32 -29.11
C ASP A 167 2.87 4.18 -28.36
N ARG A 168 1.74 4.17 -29.09
CA ARG A 168 0.40 4.03 -28.50
C ARG A 168 0.17 2.73 -27.74
N SER A 169 0.92 1.69 -28.06
CA SER A 169 0.91 0.42 -27.35
C SER A 169 1.85 0.38 -26.14
N GLY A 170 2.68 1.41 -25.98
CA GLY A 170 3.63 1.54 -24.89
C GLY A 170 2.94 1.75 -23.55
N TYR A 171 3.46 1.09 -22.51
CA TYR A 171 2.86 1.14 -21.17
C TYR A 171 2.71 2.58 -20.63
N LEU A 172 3.70 3.43 -20.86
CA LEU A 172 3.73 4.79 -20.31
C LEU A 172 2.97 5.81 -21.18
N TYR A 173 2.47 5.43 -22.36
CA TYR A 173 1.81 6.37 -23.28
C TYR A 173 0.56 7.02 -22.67
N GLU A 174 -0.32 6.23 -22.04
CA GLU A 174 -1.56 6.73 -21.45
C GLU A 174 -1.45 6.97 -19.94
N GLU A 175 -0.36 6.59 -19.32
CA GLU A 175 -0.21 6.63 -17.87
C GLU A 175 -0.36 8.04 -17.27
N PRO A 176 0.19 9.13 -17.87
CA PRO A 176 -0.03 10.48 -17.35
C PRO A 176 -1.51 10.87 -17.32
N ALA A 177 -2.27 10.49 -18.37
CA ALA A 177 -3.70 10.76 -18.44
C ALA A 177 -4.49 9.92 -17.44
N ASN A 178 -4.07 8.69 -17.16
CA ASN A 178 -4.69 7.81 -16.19
C ASN A 178 -4.46 8.31 -14.76
N LEU A 179 -3.25 8.73 -14.44
CA LEU A 179 -2.92 9.33 -13.14
C LEU A 179 -3.73 10.60 -12.89
N LEU A 180 -3.78 11.49 -13.87
CA LEU A 180 -4.57 12.72 -13.75
C LEU A 180 -6.05 12.44 -13.52
N LYS A 181 -6.62 11.43 -14.20
CA LYS A 181 -8.01 11.00 -13.98
C LYS A 181 -8.23 10.44 -12.55
N GLN A 182 -7.25 9.74 -12.00
CA GLN A 182 -7.33 9.23 -10.61
C GLN A 182 -7.29 10.36 -9.60
N GLU A 183 -6.36 11.30 -9.74
CA GLU A 183 -6.24 12.46 -8.87
C GLU A 183 -7.49 13.35 -8.91
N LEU A 184 -8.03 13.64 -10.08
CA LEU A 184 -9.26 14.43 -10.24
C LEU A 184 -10.52 13.75 -9.69
N ARG A 185 -10.52 12.43 -9.45
CA ARG A 185 -11.61 11.72 -8.79
C ARG A 185 -11.55 11.79 -7.26
N GLU A 186 -10.46 12.28 -6.70
CA GLU A 186 -10.31 12.55 -5.26
C GLU A 186 -10.27 14.07 -5.01
N PRO A 187 -11.45 14.76 -5.00
CA PRO A 187 -11.49 16.24 -4.93
C PRO A 187 -10.93 16.85 -3.64
N ALA A 188 -10.57 16.05 -2.66
CA ALA A 188 -10.01 16.54 -1.39
C ALA A 188 -8.60 17.14 -1.52
N ILE A 189 -7.95 17.01 -2.69
CA ILE A 189 -6.59 17.53 -2.93
C ILE A 189 -6.62 19.01 -3.40
N TYR A 190 -7.78 19.53 -3.81
CA TYR A 190 -7.90 20.85 -4.43
C TYR A 190 -8.76 21.86 -3.63
N ASN A 191 -9.04 21.62 -2.34
CA ASN A 191 -9.72 22.57 -1.46
C ASN A 191 -8.79 23.08 -0.36
#